data_adfe7fce80e8bfc9d1846503259f0f21
#
_entry.id   adfe7fce80e8bfc9d1846503259f0f21
#
_cell.length_a   1.000
_cell.length_b   1.000
_cell.length_c   1.000
_cell.angle_alpha   90.00
_cell.angle_beta   90.00
_cell.angle_gamma   90.00
#
_symmetry.space_group_name_H-M   'P 1'
#
loop_
_entity.id
_entity.type
_entity.pdbx_description
1 polymer ?
#
loop_
_entity_poly.entity_id
_entity_poly.type
_entity_poly.pdbx_seq_one_letter_code
_entity_poly.pdbx_strand_id
1 'polypeptide(L)'
;TADFIAQFTCMDNFKFEENITDITGLSLFLQYSTFFGDSLNGMRLQVDTLNKVIAEKDINTFYTSVNPSDYYNKQAKPIALKAYSAVGPSAMDDTYSGTRVITQAVKLPKELGEFMYNKYKEDKNYYKDASAFIKNVLKGIYVQSTHGDGTILYINNITLRLYYDLMLESSSGKKDSLSSRFYDFAATKEVIQANHFKNDNRLNDL
;
A
#
# COMPACT_ATOMS: atom_id res chain seq x y z
N THR A 1 -17.58 10.20 1.31
CA THR A 1 -16.32 9.59 0.85
C THR A 1 -15.87 8.53 1.85
N ALA A 2 -15.18 7.50 1.35
CA ALA A 2 -14.52 6.48 2.15
C ALA A 2 -13.02 6.55 1.85
N ASP A 3 -12.21 6.54 2.90
CA ASP A 3 -10.77 6.56 2.85
C ASP A 3 -10.19 5.69 3.97
N PHE A 4 -8.91 5.41 3.93
CA PHE A 4 -8.30 4.58 4.95
C PHE A 4 -6.82 4.87 5.16
N ILE A 5 -6.34 4.55 6.36
CA ILE A 5 -4.94 4.46 6.71
C ILE A 5 -4.55 2.99 6.77
N ALA A 6 -3.39 2.63 6.23
CA ALA A 6 -2.81 1.31 6.35
C ALA A 6 -1.32 1.37 6.68
N GLN A 7 -0.91 0.56 7.64
CA GLN A 7 0.48 0.25 7.92
C GLN A 7 0.82 -1.12 7.33
N PHE A 8 2.09 -1.38 7.15
CA PHE A 8 2.58 -2.63 6.58
C PHE A 8 3.51 -3.35 7.55
N THR A 9 3.52 -4.66 7.45
CA THR A 9 4.46 -5.51 8.18
C THR A 9 5.47 -6.15 7.22
N CYS A 10 6.66 -6.39 7.72
CA CYS A 10 7.59 -7.36 7.16
C CYS A 10 7.55 -8.65 8.02
N MET A 11 8.00 -9.76 7.47
CA MET A 11 8.21 -10.97 8.26
C MET A 11 9.26 -10.71 9.35
N ASP A 12 9.15 -11.38 10.49
CA ASP A 12 10.13 -11.29 11.55
C ASP A 12 11.52 -11.67 11.05
N ASN A 13 12.51 -10.84 11.40
CA ASN A 13 13.89 -10.98 10.92
C ASN A 13 14.01 -11.03 9.38
N PHE A 14 13.19 -10.23 8.70
CA PHE A 14 13.21 -10.15 7.24
C PHE A 14 14.60 -9.81 6.70
N LYS A 15 14.97 -10.48 5.63
CA LYS A 15 16.24 -10.24 4.93
C LYS A 15 15.99 -10.14 3.43
N PHE A 16 16.52 -9.08 2.84
CA PHE A 16 16.62 -9.03 1.38
C PHE A 16 17.62 -10.08 0.87
N GLU A 17 17.37 -10.58 -0.33
CA GLU A 17 18.31 -11.44 -1.01
C GLU A 17 19.64 -10.73 -1.28
N GLU A 18 20.70 -11.49 -1.39
CA GLU A 18 22.02 -10.97 -1.76
C GLU A 18 22.07 -10.67 -3.27
N ASN A 19 23.02 -9.86 -3.67
CA ASN A 19 23.24 -9.53 -5.09
C ASN A 19 22.10 -8.76 -5.78
N ILE A 20 21.25 -8.05 -5.03
CA ILE A 20 20.30 -7.10 -5.62
C ILE A 20 21.09 -5.99 -6.34
N THR A 21 20.80 -5.83 -7.62
CA THR A 21 21.48 -4.85 -8.49
C THR A 21 20.67 -3.58 -8.66
N ASP A 22 19.35 -3.68 -8.69
CA ASP A 22 18.45 -2.54 -8.87
C ASP A 22 17.09 -2.79 -8.18
N ILE A 23 16.49 -1.72 -7.67
CA ILE A 23 15.08 -1.67 -7.31
C ILE A 23 14.33 -1.17 -8.55
N THR A 24 13.48 -1.98 -9.12
CA THR A 24 12.86 -1.70 -10.42
C THR A 24 11.48 -1.06 -10.31
N GLY A 25 10.84 -1.13 -9.13
CA GLY A 25 9.54 -0.50 -8.93
C GLY A 25 8.93 -0.75 -7.56
N LEU A 26 7.84 -0.02 -7.31
CA LEU A 26 6.98 -0.17 -6.13
C LEU A 26 5.53 -0.05 -6.55
N SER A 27 4.67 -0.94 -6.07
CA SER A 27 3.23 -0.89 -6.35
C SER A 27 2.41 -1.23 -5.12
N LEU A 28 1.30 -0.51 -4.96
CA LEU A 28 0.28 -0.81 -3.97
C LEU A 28 -0.84 -1.61 -4.64
N PHE A 29 -1.17 -2.77 -4.09
CA PHE A 29 -2.27 -3.62 -4.52
C PHE A 29 -3.42 -3.53 -3.53
N LEU A 30 -4.59 -3.13 -4.02
CA LEU A 30 -5.83 -3.09 -3.27
C LEU A 30 -6.74 -4.19 -3.83
N GLN A 31 -6.97 -5.24 -3.05
CA GLN A 31 -7.74 -6.41 -3.45
C GLN A 31 -9.11 -6.43 -2.79
N TYR A 32 -10.12 -6.76 -3.55
CA TYR A 32 -11.51 -6.90 -3.11
C TYR A 32 -12.24 -7.93 -3.98
N SER A 33 -13.30 -8.49 -3.44
CA SER A 33 -14.20 -9.41 -4.16
C SER A 33 -15.57 -8.82 -4.40
N THR A 34 -15.94 -7.81 -3.61
CA THR A 34 -17.25 -7.16 -3.64
C THR A 34 -17.13 -5.64 -3.55
N PHE A 35 -18.14 -4.97 -4.05
CA PHE A 35 -18.30 -3.51 -3.98
C PHE A 35 -19.78 -3.17 -3.90
N PHE A 36 -20.10 -1.95 -3.50
CA PHE A 36 -21.43 -1.39 -3.51
C PHE A 36 -21.51 -0.26 -4.55
N GLY A 37 -22.59 -0.18 -5.30
CA GLY A 37 -22.85 0.89 -6.26
C GLY A 37 -22.51 0.53 -7.71
N ASP A 38 -22.31 1.55 -8.55
CA ASP A 38 -22.06 1.38 -9.98
C ASP A 38 -20.63 0.89 -10.26
N SER A 39 -20.53 -0.27 -10.90
CA SER A 39 -19.24 -0.92 -11.21
C SER A 39 -18.39 -0.16 -12.24
N LEU A 40 -18.99 0.63 -13.09
CA LEU A 40 -18.33 1.33 -14.19
C LEU A 40 -18.09 2.81 -13.88
N ASN A 41 -18.58 3.31 -12.75
CA ASN A 41 -18.38 4.70 -12.36
C ASN A 41 -16.88 5.04 -12.29
N GLY A 42 -16.50 6.12 -12.97
CA GLY A 42 -15.12 6.61 -12.97
C GLY A 42 -14.77 7.27 -11.63
N MET A 43 -13.79 6.73 -10.96
CA MET A 43 -13.29 7.20 -9.66
C MET A 43 -11.81 7.56 -9.75
N ARG A 44 -11.33 8.33 -8.79
CA ARG A 44 -9.91 8.62 -8.64
C ARG A 44 -9.51 8.49 -7.18
N LEU A 45 -8.48 7.71 -6.92
CA LEU A 45 -7.83 7.64 -5.62
C LEU A 45 -6.51 8.41 -5.61
N GLN A 46 -6.13 8.85 -4.42
CA GLN A 46 -4.87 9.49 -4.09
C GLN A 46 -4.19 8.67 -3.00
N VAL A 47 -2.88 8.55 -3.08
CA VAL A 47 -2.05 7.90 -2.06
C VAL A 47 -1.05 8.89 -1.51
N ASP A 48 -0.97 8.98 -0.18
CA ASP A 48 -0.02 9.79 0.57
C ASP A 48 0.74 8.91 1.57
N THR A 49 1.97 9.28 1.92
CA THR A 49 2.71 8.64 3.01
C THR A 49 2.38 9.30 4.34
N LEU A 50 2.35 8.48 5.41
CA LEU A 50 2.24 9.01 6.76
C LEU A 50 3.56 9.65 7.20
N ASN A 51 3.47 10.81 7.85
CA ASN A 51 4.61 11.55 8.40
C ASN A 51 4.86 11.29 9.88
N LYS A 52 3.88 10.69 10.59
CA LYS A 52 3.94 10.34 12.00
C LYS A 52 3.64 8.85 12.19
N VAL A 53 4.30 8.25 13.16
CA VAL A 53 3.94 6.91 13.65
C VAL A 53 2.70 7.03 14.51
N ILE A 54 1.75 6.13 14.34
CA ILE A 54 0.57 6.04 15.20
C ILE A 54 1.02 5.37 16.50
N ALA A 55 0.80 6.03 17.63
CA ALA A 55 1.24 5.53 18.92
C ALA A 55 0.42 4.30 19.35
N GLU A 56 1.06 3.30 19.99
CA GLU A 56 0.40 2.08 20.46
C GLU A 56 -0.82 2.36 21.37
N LYS A 57 -0.75 3.39 22.21
CA LYS A 57 -1.88 3.84 23.04
C LYS A 57 -3.10 4.28 22.23
N ASP A 58 -2.90 4.71 21.00
CA ASP A 58 -3.95 5.18 20.11
C ASP A 58 -4.57 4.04 19.30
N ILE A 59 -3.92 2.85 19.26
CA ILE A 59 -4.39 1.66 18.51
C ILE A 59 -5.78 1.23 18.97
N ASN A 60 -6.03 1.23 20.28
CA ASN A 60 -7.32 0.82 20.87
C ASN A 60 -8.41 1.91 20.71
N THR A 61 -8.04 3.11 20.27
CA THR A 61 -8.94 4.25 20.07
C THR A 61 -9.06 4.67 18.60
N PHE A 62 -8.49 3.87 17.69
CA PHE A 62 -8.51 4.11 16.26
C PHE A 62 -9.84 3.68 15.66
N TYR A 63 -10.83 4.57 15.78
CA TYR A 63 -12.15 4.40 15.20
C TYR A 63 -12.28 5.10 13.84
N THR A 64 -13.39 4.90 13.16
CA THR A 64 -13.73 5.56 11.89
C THR A 64 -13.76 7.09 11.96
N SER A 65 -13.72 7.66 13.17
CA SER A 65 -13.67 9.11 13.45
C SER A 65 -12.27 9.70 13.51
N VAL A 66 -11.20 8.89 13.37
CA VAL A 66 -9.82 9.40 13.36
C VAL A 66 -9.66 10.38 12.19
N ASN A 67 -9.08 11.54 12.48
CA ASN A 67 -8.77 12.51 11.45
C ASN A 67 -7.44 12.17 10.76
N PRO A 68 -7.45 11.67 9.51
CA PRO A 68 -6.21 11.30 8.82
C PRO A 68 -5.23 12.47 8.67
N SER A 69 -5.74 13.71 8.70
CA SER A 69 -4.95 14.94 8.56
C SER A 69 -3.88 15.11 9.62
N ASP A 70 -4.00 14.43 10.74
CA ASP A 70 -3.03 14.50 11.83
C ASP A 70 -1.77 13.68 11.53
N TYR A 71 -1.83 12.82 10.52
CA TYR A 71 -0.81 11.81 10.22
C TYR A 71 -0.14 11.96 8.86
N TYR A 72 -0.63 12.84 7.96
CA TYR A 72 0.01 13.11 6.69
C TYR A 72 0.08 14.61 6.39
N ASN A 73 0.91 15.03 5.45
CA ASN A 73 1.04 16.43 5.06
C ASN A 73 0.14 16.73 3.87
N LYS A 74 -0.97 17.41 4.11
CA LYS A 74 -1.94 17.84 3.08
C LYS A 74 -1.36 18.77 2.00
N GLN A 75 -0.28 19.50 2.33
CA GLN A 75 0.36 20.44 1.40
C GLN A 75 1.42 19.75 0.53
N ALA A 76 1.84 18.55 0.89
CA ALA A 76 2.75 17.78 0.08
C ALA A 76 2.06 17.24 -1.18
N LYS A 77 2.82 17.10 -2.25
CA LYS A 77 2.34 16.41 -3.45
C LYS A 77 2.07 14.94 -3.10
N PRO A 78 0.90 14.38 -3.47
CA PRO A 78 0.64 12.95 -3.27
C PRO A 78 1.66 12.09 -4.01
N ILE A 79 1.96 10.93 -3.45
CA ILE A 79 2.91 10.00 -4.06
C ILE A 79 2.31 9.26 -5.26
N ALA A 80 0.99 9.12 -5.31
CA ALA A 80 0.30 8.58 -6.49
C ALA A 80 -1.13 9.10 -6.62
N LEU A 81 -1.58 9.16 -7.88
CA LEU A 81 -2.97 9.36 -8.29
C LEU A 81 -3.33 8.25 -9.27
N LYS A 82 -4.48 7.62 -9.10
CA LYS A 82 -4.99 6.61 -10.03
C LYS A 82 -6.47 6.84 -10.32
N ALA A 83 -6.81 6.96 -11.62
CA ALA A 83 -8.18 6.82 -12.09
C ALA A 83 -8.54 5.33 -12.18
N TYR A 84 -9.73 4.94 -11.75
CA TYR A 84 -10.18 3.55 -11.73
C TYR A 84 -11.70 3.45 -11.78
N SER A 85 -12.20 2.27 -12.06
CA SER A 85 -13.58 1.84 -11.82
C SER A 85 -13.57 0.52 -11.03
N ALA A 86 -14.68 0.17 -10.39
CA ALA A 86 -14.74 -1.06 -9.58
C ALA A 86 -14.54 -2.32 -10.43
N VAL A 87 -14.98 -2.30 -11.69
CA VAL A 87 -14.74 -3.36 -12.68
C VAL A 87 -14.36 -2.67 -13.98
N GLY A 88 -13.38 -3.21 -14.70
CA GLY A 88 -13.00 -2.66 -15.99
C GLY A 88 -11.49 -2.73 -16.25
N PRO A 89 -11.00 -2.10 -17.32
CA PRO A 89 -9.62 -2.26 -17.78
C PRO A 89 -8.56 -1.71 -16.83
N SER A 90 -8.94 -0.91 -15.84
CA SER A 90 -8.03 -0.42 -14.80
C SER A 90 -7.80 -1.42 -13.65
N ALA A 91 -8.60 -2.48 -13.58
CA ALA A 91 -8.54 -3.53 -12.57
C ALA A 91 -8.06 -4.86 -13.18
N MET A 92 -7.30 -5.61 -12.43
CA MET A 92 -7.03 -7.02 -12.73
C MET A 92 -8.17 -7.84 -12.10
N ASP A 93 -8.90 -8.59 -12.90
CA ASP A 93 -10.03 -9.42 -12.48
C ASP A 93 -9.66 -10.88 -12.68
N ASP A 94 -9.49 -11.60 -11.61
CA ASP A 94 -9.04 -12.99 -11.62
C ASP A 94 -9.91 -13.85 -10.69
N THR A 95 -9.82 -15.17 -10.86
CA THR A 95 -10.51 -16.13 -9.99
C THR A 95 -9.48 -17.03 -9.33
N TYR A 96 -9.37 -16.93 -8.01
CA TYR A 96 -8.48 -17.76 -7.22
C TYR A 96 -9.28 -18.71 -6.32
N SER A 97 -9.05 -20.02 -6.47
CA SER A 97 -9.76 -21.07 -5.71
C SER A 97 -11.29 -20.92 -5.74
N GLY A 98 -11.86 -20.55 -6.89
CA GLY A 98 -13.29 -20.33 -7.06
C GLY A 98 -13.82 -18.99 -6.53
N THR A 99 -12.97 -18.16 -5.96
CA THR A 99 -13.34 -16.82 -5.47
C THR A 99 -12.83 -15.76 -6.44
N ARG A 100 -13.72 -14.89 -6.89
CA ARG A 100 -13.36 -13.73 -7.70
C ARG A 100 -12.54 -12.75 -6.88
N VAL A 101 -11.39 -12.33 -7.39
CA VAL A 101 -10.52 -11.32 -6.79
C VAL A 101 -10.26 -10.21 -7.80
N ILE A 102 -10.68 -9.01 -7.45
CA ILE A 102 -10.43 -7.81 -8.25
C ILE A 102 -9.30 -7.03 -7.58
N THR A 103 -8.32 -6.62 -8.36
CA THR A 103 -7.15 -5.92 -7.85
C THR A 103 -6.97 -4.58 -8.56
N GLN A 104 -6.92 -3.50 -7.78
CA GLN A 104 -6.43 -2.20 -8.22
C GLN A 104 -4.94 -2.10 -7.93
N ALA A 105 -4.10 -2.10 -8.97
CA ALA A 105 -2.67 -1.87 -8.84
C ALA A 105 -2.36 -0.38 -9.00
N VAL A 106 -1.78 0.23 -7.98
CA VAL A 106 -1.38 1.64 -7.96
C VAL A 106 0.14 1.70 -8.02
N LYS A 107 0.68 2.20 -9.13
CA LYS A 107 2.12 2.40 -9.25
C LYS A 107 2.57 3.54 -8.35
N LEU A 108 3.55 3.28 -7.49
CA LEU A 108 4.18 4.25 -6.61
C LEU A 108 5.55 4.68 -7.17
N PRO A 109 6.12 5.81 -6.70
CA PRO A 109 7.44 6.23 -7.10
C PRO A 109 8.51 5.16 -6.81
N LYS A 110 9.39 4.88 -7.78
CA LYS A 110 10.52 3.96 -7.63
C LYS A 110 11.43 4.41 -6.48
N GLU A 111 11.61 5.71 -6.33
CA GLU A 111 12.43 6.35 -5.31
C GLU A 111 12.00 5.97 -3.88
N LEU A 112 10.70 5.73 -3.66
CA LEU A 112 10.23 5.23 -2.36
C LEU A 112 10.70 3.78 -2.13
N GLY A 113 10.69 2.94 -3.15
CA GLY A 113 11.24 1.59 -3.08
C GLY A 113 12.75 1.58 -2.84
N GLU A 114 13.48 2.44 -3.53
CA GLU A 114 14.92 2.64 -3.33
C GLU A 114 15.23 3.13 -1.91
N PHE A 115 14.43 4.07 -1.40
CA PHE A 115 14.53 4.54 -0.01
C PHE A 115 14.35 3.38 0.98
N MET A 116 13.33 2.54 0.79
CA MET A 116 13.09 1.37 1.64
C MET A 116 14.30 0.43 1.63
N TYR A 117 14.84 0.10 0.46
CA TYR A 117 16.03 -0.76 0.36
C TYR A 117 17.28 -0.12 0.94
N ASN A 118 17.47 1.19 0.80
CA ASN A 118 18.59 1.91 1.40
C ASN A 118 18.51 1.91 2.93
N LYS A 119 17.30 1.97 3.51
CA LYS A 119 17.11 1.80 4.96
C LYS A 119 17.54 0.41 5.45
N TYR A 120 17.32 -0.63 4.68
CA TYR A 120 17.85 -1.96 5.01
C TYR A 120 19.39 -2.01 4.97
N LYS A 121 20.01 -1.34 3.99
CA LYS A 121 21.49 -1.26 3.91
C LYS A 121 22.08 -0.43 5.04
N GLU A 122 21.37 0.59 5.52
CA GLU A 122 21.75 1.43 6.65
C GLU A 122 21.78 0.62 7.97
N ASP A 123 20.68 -0.05 8.28
CA ASP A 123 20.56 -0.94 9.44
C ASP A 123 19.53 -2.05 9.20
N LYS A 124 19.99 -3.30 9.13
CA LYS A 124 19.12 -4.48 8.96
C LYS A 124 18.10 -4.65 10.10
N ASN A 125 18.37 -4.10 11.30
CA ASN A 125 17.43 -4.15 12.42
C ASN A 125 16.15 -3.34 12.18
N TYR A 126 16.13 -2.44 11.21
CA TYR A 126 14.89 -1.76 10.81
C TYR A 126 13.85 -2.71 10.23
N TYR A 127 14.26 -3.92 9.85
CA TYR A 127 13.43 -4.98 9.29
C TYR A 127 13.29 -6.22 10.21
N LYS A 128 13.62 -6.08 11.51
CA LYS A 128 13.54 -7.20 12.45
C LYS A 128 12.11 -7.61 12.79
N ASP A 129 11.18 -6.65 12.81
CA ASP A 129 9.76 -6.81 13.13
C ASP A 129 8.92 -5.66 12.55
N ALA A 130 7.60 -5.78 12.61
CA ALA A 130 6.67 -4.76 12.11
C ALA A 130 6.87 -3.39 12.77
N SER A 131 7.10 -3.34 14.09
CA SER A 131 7.28 -2.09 14.83
C SER A 131 8.54 -1.33 14.39
N ALA A 132 9.66 -2.04 14.23
CA ALA A 132 10.90 -1.46 13.72
C ALA A 132 10.73 -0.95 12.29
N PHE A 133 10.07 -1.72 11.43
CA PHE A 133 9.78 -1.33 10.05
C PHE A 133 8.93 -0.05 10.00
N ILE A 134 7.81 0.00 10.72
CA ILE A 134 6.91 1.16 10.77
C ILE A 134 7.64 2.40 11.29
N LYS A 135 8.46 2.26 12.31
CA LYS A 135 9.18 3.37 12.93
C LYS A 135 10.26 3.95 12.02
N ASN A 136 11.01 3.11 11.33
CA ASN A 136 12.27 3.51 10.68
C ASN A 136 12.21 3.51 9.14
N VAL A 137 11.28 2.75 8.54
CA VAL A 137 11.19 2.59 7.08
C VAL A 137 9.94 3.26 6.51
N LEU A 138 8.75 2.75 6.82
CA LEU A 138 7.50 3.29 6.27
C LEU A 138 6.43 3.34 7.36
N LYS A 139 6.05 4.54 7.78
CA LYS A 139 5.05 4.75 8.84
C LYS A 139 3.64 4.31 8.46
N GLY A 140 3.40 4.13 7.18
CA GLY A 140 2.14 3.75 6.57
C GLY A 140 1.76 4.66 5.42
N ILE A 141 0.58 4.40 4.86
CA ILE A 141 -0.02 5.20 3.80
C ILE A 141 -1.42 5.66 4.20
N TYR A 142 -1.84 6.75 3.57
CA TYR A 142 -3.23 7.20 3.55
C TYR A 142 -3.75 7.12 2.11
N VAL A 143 -4.88 6.47 1.93
CA VAL A 143 -5.55 6.33 0.62
C VAL A 143 -6.92 6.96 0.71
N GLN A 144 -7.18 7.94 -0.16
CA GLN A 144 -8.43 8.68 -0.20
C GLN A 144 -9.05 8.70 -1.60
N SER A 145 -10.38 8.70 -1.65
CA SER A 145 -11.11 8.99 -2.88
C SER A 145 -11.17 10.50 -3.09
N THR A 146 -10.68 10.98 -4.23
CA THR A 146 -10.64 12.41 -4.57
C THR A 146 -11.60 12.80 -5.69
N HIS A 147 -12.19 11.83 -6.37
CA HIS A 147 -13.16 12.03 -7.43
C HIS A 147 -14.05 10.80 -7.59
N GLY A 148 -15.29 11.03 -8.02
CA GLY A 148 -16.31 10.01 -8.20
C GLY A 148 -17.13 9.76 -6.93
N ASP A 149 -18.36 9.35 -7.13
CA ASP A 149 -19.34 9.02 -6.09
C ASP A 149 -20.12 7.77 -6.49
N GLY A 150 -20.90 7.23 -5.56
CA GLY A 150 -21.81 6.12 -5.84
C GLY A 150 -21.17 4.74 -5.85
N THR A 151 -19.87 4.59 -5.58
CA THR A 151 -19.23 3.27 -5.48
C THR A 151 -18.31 3.18 -4.27
N ILE A 152 -18.43 2.10 -3.52
CA ILE A 152 -17.59 1.78 -2.36
C ILE A 152 -16.98 0.39 -2.58
N LEU A 153 -15.65 0.29 -2.55
CA LEU A 153 -14.93 -0.97 -2.60
C LEU A 153 -14.77 -1.56 -1.21
N TYR A 154 -15.07 -2.85 -1.04
CA TYR A 154 -14.79 -3.58 0.20
C TYR A 154 -13.42 -4.24 0.10
N ILE A 155 -12.37 -3.43 0.37
CA ILE A 155 -10.98 -3.89 0.29
C ILE A 155 -10.71 -4.85 1.44
N ASN A 156 -10.33 -6.07 1.12
CA ASN A 156 -10.03 -7.15 2.06
C ASN A 156 -8.56 -7.55 2.12
N ASN A 157 -7.74 -7.06 1.19
CA ASN A 157 -6.30 -7.24 1.26
C ASN A 157 -5.57 -6.02 0.67
N ILE A 158 -4.51 -5.58 1.37
CA ILE A 158 -3.66 -4.44 0.97
C ILE A 158 -2.21 -4.92 1.01
N THR A 159 -1.53 -4.84 -0.13
CA THR A 159 -0.15 -5.30 -0.26
C THR A 159 0.70 -4.24 -0.94
N LEU A 160 1.86 -3.95 -0.36
CA LEU A 160 2.89 -3.12 -0.96
C LEU A 160 3.96 -4.05 -1.55
N ARG A 161 4.12 -4.04 -2.87
CA ARG A 161 5.04 -4.91 -3.61
C ARG A 161 6.25 -4.12 -4.10
N LEU A 162 7.42 -4.52 -3.64
CA LEU A 162 8.71 -3.99 -4.07
C LEU A 162 9.31 -4.92 -5.12
N TYR A 163 9.57 -4.39 -6.31
CA TYR A 163 10.20 -5.11 -7.41
C TYR A 163 11.68 -4.80 -7.44
N TYR A 164 12.49 -5.82 -7.71
CA TYR A 164 13.94 -5.70 -7.78
C TYR A 164 14.53 -6.70 -8.75
N ASP A 165 15.72 -6.39 -9.24
CA ASP A 165 16.54 -7.27 -10.03
C ASP A 165 17.74 -7.74 -9.21
N LEU A 166 18.14 -8.97 -9.37
CA LEU A 166 19.33 -9.54 -8.77
C LEU A 166 20.14 -10.37 -9.76
N MET A 167 21.44 -10.43 -9.53
CA MET A 167 22.33 -11.33 -10.29
C MET A 167 22.36 -12.71 -9.65
N LEU A 168 21.98 -13.72 -10.43
CA LEU A 168 22.14 -15.10 -10.05
C LEU A 168 23.58 -15.57 -10.30
N GLU A 169 24.07 -16.40 -9.39
CA GLU A 169 25.34 -17.08 -9.56
C GLU A 169 25.09 -18.48 -10.12
N SER A 170 25.83 -18.83 -11.19
CA SER A 170 25.83 -20.19 -11.72
C SER A 170 26.54 -21.14 -10.74
N SER A 171 26.37 -22.44 -10.92
CA SER A 171 27.08 -23.49 -10.16
C SER A 171 28.62 -23.38 -10.25
N SER A 172 29.13 -22.60 -11.20
CA SER A 172 30.58 -22.29 -11.36
C SER A 172 30.99 -21.00 -10.61
N GLY A 173 30.10 -20.32 -9.89
CA GLY A 173 30.38 -19.07 -9.18
C GLY A 173 30.43 -17.82 -10.06
N LYS A 174 30.06 -17.93 -11.35
CA LYS A 174 29.95 -16.76 -12.22
C LYS A 174 28.56 -16.13 -12.08
N LYS A 175 28.53 -14.80 -11.93
CA LYS A 175 27.30 -14.01 -12.04
C LYS A 175 26.96 -13.88 -13.53
N ASP A 176 25.96 -14.60 -14.02
CA ASP A 176 25.72 -14.71 -15.45
C ASP A 176 24.26 -14.52 -15.88
N SER A 177 23.31 -14.40 -14.94
CA SER A 177 21.93 -14.13 -15.30
C SER A 177 21.25 -13.12 -14.38
N LEU A 178 20.46 -12.23 -14.97
CA LEU A 178 19.62 -11.26 -14.27
C LEU A 178 18.26 -11.91 -14.01
N SER A 179 17.75 -11.81 -12.77
CA SER A 179 16.44 -12.31 -12.39
C SER A 179 15.63 -11.19 -11.76
N SER A 180 14.41 -10.96 -12.27
CA SER A 180 13.47 -10.02 -11.69
C SER A 180 12.60 -10.71 -10.66
N ARG A 181 12.50 -10.14 -9.47
CA ARG A 181 11.75 -10.66 -8.32
C ARG A 181 10.98 -9.57 -7.59
N PHE A 182 10.26 -9.95 -6.56
CA PHE A 182 9.53 -9.02 -5.71
C PHE A 182 9.46 -9.49 -4.26
N TYR A 183 9.24 -8.52 -3.36
CA TYR A 183 8.83 -8.73 -1.97
C TYR A 183 7.50 -8.08 -1.71
N ASP A 184 6.64 -8.76 -0.94
CA ASP A 184 5.35 -8.27 -0.51
C ASP A 184 5.36 -7.91 0.98
N PHE A 185 5.01 -6.64 1.26
CA PHE A 185 4.74 -6.14 2.60
C PHE A 185 3.22 -6.02 2.73
N ALA A 186 2.62 -6.82 3.60
CA ALA A 186 1.17 -6.87 3.74
C ALA A 186 0.67 -5.99 4.89
N ALA A 187 -0.51 -5.42 4.72
CA ALA A 187 -1.27 -4.86 5.83
C ALA A 187 -2.05 -6.00 6.50
N THR A 188 -1.54 -6.51 7.61
CA THR A 188 -2.15 -7.60 8.39
C THR A 188 -2.87 -7.07 9.61
N LYS A 189 -3.58 -7.94 10.34
CA LYS A 189 -4.22 -7.60 11.63
C LYS A 189 -3.25 -7.15 12.73
N GLU A 190 -1.95 -7.35 12.52
CA GLU A 190 -0.89 -6.97 13.46
C GLU A 190 -0.47 -5.51 13.35
N VAL A 191 -0.95 -4.83 12.31
CA VAL A 191 -0.66 -3.42 12.04
C VAL A 191 -1.96 -2.63 11.91
N ILE A 192 -1.88 -1.31 12.06
CA ILE A 192 -3.06 -0.46 12.02
C ILE A 192 -3.63 -0.42 10.61
N GLN A 193 -4.93 -0.71 10.54
CA GLN A 193 -5.79 -0.48 9.40
C GLN A 193 -7.04 0.24 9.91
N ALA A 194 -7.23 1.49 9.51
CA ALA A 194 -8.36 2.28 9.97
C ALA A 194 -9.11 2.90 8.80
N ASN A 195 -10.40 2.61 8.71
CA ASN A 195 -11.29 3.26 7.76
C ASN A 195 -11.77 4.60 8.33
N HIS A 196 -11.88 5.58 7.45
CA HIS A 196 -12.47 6.87 7.75
C HIS A 196 -13.63 7.12 6.77
N PHE A 197 -14.81 7.45 7.31
CA PHE A 197 -16.01 7.75 6.53
C PHE A 197 -16.38 9.20 6.74
N LYS A 198 -16.41 9.98 5.65
CA LYS A 198 -16.92 11.35 5.67
C LYS A 198 -18.24 11.39 4.92
N ASN A 199 -19.30 11.70 5.64
CA ASN A 199 -20.60 11.99 5.05
C ASN A 199 -20.65 13.46 4.64
N ASP A 200 -20.93 13.74 3.39
CA ASP A 200 -21.07 15.10 2.88
C ASP A 200 -22.58 15.38 2.73
N ASN A 201 -23.17 15.98 3.76
CA ASN A 201 -24.60 16.28 3.81
C ASN A 201 -24.96 17.50 2.94
N ARG A 202 -24.57 17.54 1.68
CA ARG A 202 -24.96 18.62 0.74
C ARG A 202 -26.46 18.65 0.44
N LEU A 203 -27.22 17.61 0.88
CA LEU A 203 -28.67 17.56 0.73
C LEU A 203 -29.44 18.41 1.75
N ASN A 204 -28.78 18.99 2.75
CA ASN A 204 -29.44 19.87 3.72
C ASN A 204 -29.43 21.36 3.32
N ASP A 205 -28.84 21.71 2.17
CA ASP A 205 -28.76 23.08 1.65
C ASP A 205 -29.72 23.33 0.46
N LEU A 206 -30.74 22.46 0.26
CA LEU A 206 -31.79 22.61 -0.75
C LEU A 206 -33.14 22.93 -0.11
#